data_c329075a504256925fb04fdd5b88c37b
#
_entry.id   c329075a504256925fb04fdd5b88c37b
#
_cell.length_a   1.000
_cell.length_b   1.000
_cell.length_c   1.000
_cell.angle_alpha   90.00
_cell.angle_beta   90.00
_cell.angle_gamma   90.00
#
_symmetry.space_group_name_H-M   'P 1'
#
loop_
_entity.id
_entity.type
_entity.pdbx_description
1 polymer ?
#
loop_
_entity_poly.entity_id
_entity_poly.type
_entity_poly.pdbx_seq_one_letter_code
_entity_poly.pdbx_strand_id
1 'polypeptide(L)'
;MADTVILFQDDFQSFPIGPLPFDREHSAMGEYHYSPLPGYRGQWYDPIANCNYRGPSWLVTATDGVHYMEQTRVRNPLTHGVCPVLATGEERWQDYTFTVTLRTLCSNEEAGVLFRYQTSLMHYAFFMNDNKVQFWRIEKKERTMLAEAPYEYNCDQYYTMRVTCKGNTFTGSINGEKLLTVQDDRYTYGKVALAAFMPTQYTNVLITTTPEEAARIVECEDAEQARLAEKRSHYPRPKLYKVIDLKDFGASRQIRFGHLMGGDDWYFVMAQHQKRVFKERYCNISCLTAVNVETGEVLWQVGEPSTLAV
;
A
#
# COMPACT_ATOMS: atom_id res chain seq x y z
N MET A 1 -3.42 -33.48 11.60
CA MET A 1 -3.59 -32.14 11.02
C MET A 1 -2.20 -31.65 10.71
N ALA A 2 -1.91 -31.21 9.49
CA ALA A 2 -0.59 -30.66 9.21
C ALA A 2 -0.40 -29.42 10.10
N ASP A 3 0.77 -29.27 10.69
CA ASP A 3 1.11 -28.13 11.49
C ASP A 3 0.98 -26.87 10.61
N THR A 4 0.18 -25.91 11.08
CA THR A 4 -0.11 -24.67 10.34
C THR A 4 0.54 -23.51 11.06
N VAL A 5 1.30 -22.69 10.35
CA VAL A 5 1.95 -21.49 10.86
C VAL A 5 1.10 -20.27 10.52
N ILE A 6 0.84 -19.41 11.48
CA ILE A 6 0.17 -18.14 11.27
C ILE A 6 1.20 -17.11 10.80
N LEU A 7 1.01 -16.59 9.59
CA LEU A 7 1.82 -15.50 9.06
C LEU A 7 1.29 -14.13 9.51
N PHE A 8 -0.03 -13.99 9.59
CA PHE A 8 -0.70 -12.77 10.01
C PHE A 8 -2.12 -13.05 10.48
N GLN A 9 -2.57 -12.31 11.48
CA GLN A 9 -3.97 -12.30 11.90
C GLN A 9 -4.37 -10.93 12.42
N ASP A 10 -5.63 -10.52 12.17
CA ASP A 10 -6.19 -9.29 12.68
C ASP A 10 -7.73 -9.39 12.72
N ASP A 11 -8.32 -8.99 13.82
CA ASP A 11 -9.76 -8.89 13.98
C ASP A 11 -10.27 -7.45 14.07
N PHE A 12 -9.35 -6.49 13.93
CA PHE A 12 -9.54 -5.04 14.01
C PHE A 12 -9.99 -4.49 15.38
N GLN A 13 -10.05 -5.32 16.42
CA GLN A 13 -10.51 -4.89 17.75
C GLN A 13 -9.55 -3.88 18.40
N SER A 14 -8.27 -3.91 18.03
CA SER A 14 -7.25 -2.99 18.57
C SER A 14 -7.30 -1.59 17.95
N PHE A 15 -8.01 -1.40 16.83
CA PHE A 15 -8.07 -0.12 16.15
C PHE A 15 -9.12 0.79 16.79
N PRO A 16 -8.84 2.11 16.90
CA PRO A 16 -9.86 3.07 17.33
C PRO A 16 -10.95 3.20 16.28
N ILE A 17 -12.19 3.42 16.72
CA ILE A 17 -13.31 3.70 15.83
C ILE A 17 -13.07 5.03 15.11
N GLY A 18 -13.33 5.06 13.81
CA GLY A 18 -13.15 6.22 12.96
C GLY A 18 -12.32 5.95 11.70
N PRO A 19 -11.89 7.00 10.98
CA PRO A 19 -11.05 6.83 9.81
C PRO A 19 -9.78 6.06 10.15
N LEU A 20 -9.40 5.11 9.29
CA LEU A 20 -8.10 4.44 9.41
C LEU A 20 -7.01 5.52 9.45
N PRO A 21 -6.10 5.49 10.44
CA PRO A 21 -5.05 6.48 10.55
C PRO A 21 -4.28 6.59 9.24
N PHE A 22 -4.25 7.79 8.69
CA PHE A 22 -3.54 8.03 7.45
C PHE A 22 -2.04 8.11 7.72
N ASP A 23 -1.34 7.06 7.36
CA ASP A 23 0.11 7.07 7.37
C ASP A 23 0.64 7.71 6.09
N ARG A 24 1.18 8.93 6.22
CA ARG A 24 1.74 9.69 5.09
C ARG A 24 3.00 9.04 4.51
N GLU A 25 3.74 8.29 5.31
CA GLU A 25 5.00 7.69 4.90
C GLU A 25 4.78 6.38 4.12
N HIS A 26 3.72 5.64 4.43
CA HIS A 26 3.44 4.30 3.89
C HIS A 26 2.25 4.24 2.95
N SER A 27 1.61 5.37 2.64
CA SER A 27 0.46 5.44 1.73
C SER A 27 0.86 5.35 0.24
N ALA A 28 0.09 5.95 -0.65
CA ALA A 28 0.32 5.99 -2.10
C ALA A 28 1.75 6.38 -2.51
N MET A 29 2.45 7.14 -1.67
CA MET A 29 3.87 7.44 -1.86
C MET A 29 4.73 6.19 -1.80
N GLY A 30 4.41 5.25 -0.93
CA GLY A 30 5.15 4.00 -0.79
C GLY A 30 5.02 3.12 -2.03
N GLU A 31 3.83 2.96 -2.57
CA GLU A 31 3.60 2.06 -3.71
C GLU A 31 4.24 2.59 -5.02
N TYR A 32 4.13 3.89 -5.29
CA TYR A 32 4.56 4.45 -6.57
C TYR A 32 5.96 5.05 -6.59
N HIS A 33 6.54 5.34 -5.43
CA HIS A 33 7.81 6.07 -5.35
C HIS A 33 8.85 5.44 -4.44
N TYR A 34 8.44 4.68 -3.44
CA TYR A 34 9.33 4.06 -2.47
C TYR A 34 8.77 2.72 -2.06
N SER A 35 9.59 1.69 -2.07
CA SER A 35 9.22 0.44 -1.41
C SER A 35 8.95 0.70 0.06
N PRO A 36 7.93 0.09 0.66
CA PRO A 36 7.76 0.12 2.10
C PRO A 36 9.08 -0.23 2.78
N LEU A 37 9.39 0.45 3.88
CA LEU A 37 10.60 0.15 4.62
C LEU A 37 10.63 -1.33 4.99
N PRO A 38 11.77 -2.03 4.77
CA PRO A 38 11.92 -3.41 5.23
C PRO A 38 11.62 -3.49 6.73
N GLY A 39 10.72 -4.38 7.13
CA GLY A 39 10.31 -4.52 8.52
C GLY A 39 8.92 -3.95 8.85
N TYR A 40 8.21 -3.40 7.90
CA TYR A 40 6.81 -2.98 8.08
C TYR A 40 5.90 -4.22 8.06
N ARG A 41 5.92 -4.99 9.13
CA ARG A 41 5.15 -6.22 9.27
C ARG A 41 3.86 -5.97 10.02
N GLY A 42 2.77 -6.54 9.51
CA GLY A 42 1.52 -6.63 10.22
C GLY A 42 0.75 -5.32 10.34
N GLN A 43 1.04 -4.33 9.53
CA GLN A 43 0.26 -3.11 9.48
C GLN A 43 -0.52 -2.99 8.16
N TRP A 44 -1.71 -2.43 8.26
CA TRP A 44 -2.55 -2.13 7.12
C TRP A 44 -2.18 -0.79 6.52
N TYR A 45 -2.14 -0.72 5.20
CA TYR A 45 -1.92 0.54 4.47
C TYR A 45 -2.83 0.62 3.25
N ASP A 46 -3.29 1.83 2.96
CA ASP A 46 -4.04 2.12 1.73
C ASP A 46 -3.04 2.59 0.64
N PRO A 47 -2.65 1.71 -0.29
CA PRO A 47 -1.63 2.00 -1.28
C PRO A 47 -2.05 3.07 -2.29
N ILE A 48 -3.34 3.35 -2.36
CA ILE A 48 -3.92 4.34 -3.27
C ILE A 48 -4.52 5.56 -2.56
N ALA A 49 -4.35 5.64 -1.24
CA ALA A 49 -4.81 6.81 -0.48
C ALA A 49 -4.24 8.10 -1.08
N ASN A 50 -5.11 9.09 -1.22
CA ASN A 50 -4.81 10.37 -1.87
C ASN A 50 -4.43 10.32 -3.36
N CYS A 51 -4.49 9.18 -4.01
CA CYS A 51 -4.50 9.15 -5.46
C CYS A 51 -5.82 9.75 -5.96
N ASN A 52 -5.72 10.67 -6.91
CA ASN A 52 -6.89 11.33 -7.52
C ASN A 52 -7.77 12.12 -6.53
N TYR A 53 -7.17 12.75 -5.50
CA TYR A 53 -7.87 13.62 -4.54
C TYR A 53 -8.99 12.94 -3.75
N ARG A 54 -8.95 11.63 -3.60
CA ARG A 54 -9.92 10.90 -2.79
C ARG A 54 -9.54 10.97 -1.31
N GLY A 55 -10.51 11.30 -0.48
CA GLY A 55 -10.38 11.17 0.96
C GLY A 55 -10.28 9.69 1.37
N PRO A 56 -10.09 9.40 2.67
CA PRO A 56 -9.99 8.03 3.17
C PRO A 56 -11.19 7.19 2.73
N SER A 57 -10.90 5.96 2.31
CA SER A 57 -11.91 4.99 1.86
C SER A 57 -12.24 3.96 2.94
N TRP A 58 -11.42 3.91 3.99
CA TRP A 58 -11.47 2.89 5.03
C TRP A 58 -11.75 3.50 6.40
N LEU A 59 -12.75 2.95 7.10
CA LEU A 59 -13.14 3.32 8.46
C LEU A 59 -13.12 2.08 9.35
N VAL A 60 -12.79 2.25 10.61
CA VAL A 60 -13.11 1.28 11.63
C VAL A 60 -14.50 1.64 12.18
N THR A 61 -15.45 0.75 12.00
CA THR A 61 -16.82 0.86 12.50
C THR A 61 -17.07 -0.17 13.59
N ALA A 62 -18.12 -0.01 14.39
CA ALA A 62 -18.49 -0.98 15.42
C ALA A 62 -19.98 -1.26 15.40
N THR A 63 -20.33 -2.52 15.59
CA THR A 63 -21.70 -2.99 15.82
C THR A 63 -21.67 -3.97 16.98
N ASP A 64 -22.48 -3.73 18.00
CA ASP A 64 -22.57 -4.56 19.22
C ASP A 64 -21.20 -4.81 19.89
N GLY A 65 -20.33 -3.79 19.88
CA GLY A 65 -18.99 -3.86 20.47
C GLY A 65 -17.93 -4.60 19.62
N VAL A 66 -18.29 -5.10 18.46
CA VAL A 66 -17.35 -5.73 17.51
C VAL A 66 -16.90 -4.70 16.49
N HIS A 67 -15.58 -4.56 16.30
CA HIS A 67 -15.01 -3.66 15.32
C HIS A 67 -14.88 -4.33 13.96
N TYR A 68 -15.08 -3.55 12.93
CA TYR A 68 -14.97 -3.95 11.53
C TYR A 68 -14.14 -2.93 10.75
N MET A 69 -13.34 -3.40 9.84
CA MET A 69 -12.74 -2.55 8.82
C MET A 69 -13.74 -2.38 7.68
N GLU A 70 -14.27 -1.18 7.50
CA GLU A 70 -15.32 -0.89 6.52
C GLU A 70 -14.76 -0.07 5.36
N GLN A 71 -14.92 -0.59 4.17
CA GLN A 71 -14.77 0.17 2.93
C GLN A 71 -16.08 0.93 2.69
N THR A 72 -16.01 2.25 2.51
CA THR A 72 -17.21 3.12 2.50
C THR A 72 -17.53 3.73 1.14
N ARG A 73 -16.71 3.49 0.13
CA ARG A 73 -16.86 4.11 -1.19
C ARG A 73 -17.63 3.22 -2.14
N VAL A 74 -18.49 3.84 -2.93
CA VAL A 74 -19.16 3.22 -4.08
C VAL A 74 -18.36 3.52 -5.34
N ARG A 75 -18.36 2.60 -6.30
CA ARG A 75 -17.75 2.82 -7.61
C ARG A 75 -18.26 4.11 -8.24
N ASN A 76 -17.35 4.98 -8.60
CA ASN A 76 -17.67 6.18 -9.37
C ASN A 76 -17.12 6.01 -10.80
N PRO A 77 -17.99 5.87 -11.81
CA PRO A 77 -17.56 5.68 -13.19
C PRO A 77 -16.75 6.85 -13.75
N LEU A 78 -16.89 8.05 -13.16
CA LEU A 78 -16.14 9.24 -13.58
C LEU A 78 -14.69 9.27 -13.07
N THR A 79 -14.33 8.40 -12.17
CA THR A 79 -12.99 8.40 -11.51
C THR A 79 -12.08 7.25 -11.92
N HIS A 80 -12.30 6.65 -13.09
CA HIS A 80 -11.49 5.58 -13.68
C HIS A 80 -11.31 4.31 -12.84
N GLY A 81 -12.27 3.97 -11.97
CA GLY A 81 -12.46 2.62 -11.51
C GLY A 81 -11.33 1.98 -10.69
N VAL A 82 -10.49 2.75 -10.01
CA VAL A 82 -9.52 2.16 -9.09
C VAL A 82 -10.26 1.66 -7.86
N CYS A 83 -10.18 0.35 -7.62
CA CYS A 83 -10.75 -0.28 -6.44
C CYS A 83 -10.09 0.27 -5.18
N PRO A 84 -10.84 0.68 -4.15
CA PRO A 84 -10.27 0.88 -2.82
C PRO A 84 -9.60 -0.40 -2.34
N VAL A 85 -8.35 -0.29 -1.94
CA VAL A 85 -7.51 -1.42 -1.52
C VAL A 85 -6.96 -1.12 -0.13
N LEU A 86 -6.97 -2.11 0.73
CA LEU A 86 -6.28 -2.07 2.02
C LEU A 86 -5.36 -3.28 2.09
N ALA A 87 -4.05 -3.05 1.99
CA ALA A 87 -3.06 -4.10 1.85
C ALA A 87 -2.29 -4.36 3.15
N THR A 88 -1.84 -5.60 3.30
CA THR A 88 -0.97 -6.05 4.40
C THR A 88 -0.10 -7.23 3.95
N GLY A 89 0.87 -7.60 4.77
CA GLY A 89 1.71 -8.76 4.57
C GLY A 89 3.02 -8.48 3.83
N GLU A 90 3.67 -9.54 3.39
CA GLU A 90 5.03 -9.54 2.86
C GLU A 90 5.07 -9.91 1.39
N GLU A 91 5.97 -9.29 0.65
CA GLU A 91 6.13 -9.54 -0.79
C GLU A 91 6.57 -10.97 -1.13
N ARG A 92 7.18 -11.69 -0.19
CA ARG A 92 7.75 -13.03 -0.41
C ARG A 92 6.79 -14.17 -0.18
N TRP A 93 5.54 -13.90 0.23
CA TRP A 93 4.55 -14.95 0.45
C TRP A 93 4.17 -15.62 -0.85
N GLN A 94 4.30 -16.95 -0.90
CA GLN A 94 3.95 -17.76 -2.06
C GLN A 94 2.80 -18.72 -1.74
N ASP A 95 3.05 -19.74 -0.94
CA ASP A 95 2.07 -20.76 -0.63
C ASP A 95 1.41 -20.45 0.72
N TYR A 96 0.19 -19.95 0.66
CA TYR A 96 -0.56 -19.57 1.86
C TYR A 96 -2.06 -19.74 1.68
N THR A 97 -2.77 -19.71 2.80
CA THR A 97 -4.22 -19.62 2.83
C THR A 97 -4.61 -18.28 3.45
N PHE A 98 -5.34 -17.49 2.72
CA PHE A 98 -5.92 -16.23 3.16
C PHE A 98 -7.41 -16.41 3.45
N THR A 99 -7.82 -16.17 4.68
CA THR A 99 -9.21 -16.26 5.14
C THR A 99 -9.63 -14.92 5.69
N VAL A 100 -10.84 -14.49 5.38
CA VAL A 100 -11.46 -13.27 5.90
C VAL A 100 -12.97 -13.44 6.02
N THR A 101 -13.58 -12.84 7.02
CA THR A 101 -15.02 -12.70 7.12
C THR A 101 -15.43 -11.34 6.57
N LEU A 102 -16.37 -11.33 5.64
CA LEU A 102 -16.88 -10.09 5.05
C LEU A 102 -18.40 -10.06 5.01
N ARG A 103 -18.95 -8.84 5.00
CA ARG A 103 -20.37 -8.55 4.83
C ARG A 103 -20.50 -7.40 3.84
N THR A 104 -21.18 -7.61 2.74
CA THR A 104 -21.51 -6.55 1.78
C THR A 104 -22.79 -5.83 2.24
N LEU A 105 -22.82 -4.50 2.06
CA LEU A 105 -23.99 -3.69 2.38
C LEU A 105 -24.86 -3.41 1.14
N CYS A 106 -24.41 -3.83 -0.03
CA CYS A 106 -25.14 -3.86 -1.29
C CYS A 106 -24.61 -5.00 -2.18
N SER A 107 -25.23 -5.25 -3.32
CA SER A 107 -24.95 -6.46 -4.12
C SER A 107 -24.57 -6.19 -5.59
N ASN A 108 -24.41 -4.97 -5.97
CA ASN A 108 -24.29 -4.56 -7.40
C ASN A 108 -22.87 -4.29 -7.87
N GLU A 109 -21.87 -4.57 -7.05
CA GLU A 109 -20.46 -4.37 -7.38
C GLU A 109 -19.57 -5.43 -6.72
N GLU A 110 -18.30 -5.45 -7.08
CA GLU A 110 -17.33 -6.40 -6.60
C GLU A 110 -16.92 -6.14 -5.14
N ALA A 111 -16.89 -7.21 -4.34
CA ALA A 111 -16.30 -7.22 -3.01
C ALA A 111 -15.57 -8.53 -2.74
N GLY A 112 -14.41 -8.46 -2.08
CA GLY A 112 -13.62 -9.64 -1.75
C GLY A 112 -12.19 -9.31 -1.39
N VAL A 113 -11.26 -10.11 -1.92
CA VAL A 113 -9.85 -10.05 -1.55
C VAL A 113 -8.94 -10.04 -2.77
N LEU A 114 -7.77 -9.43 -2.58
CA LEU A 114 -6.65 -9.53 -3.52
C LEU A 114 -5.57 -10.42 -2.90
N PHE A 115 -4.92 -11.18 -3.75
CA PHE A 115 -3.84 -12.09 -3.34
C PHE A 115 -2.71 -12.06 -4.35
N ARG A 116 -1.52 -12.53 -3.95
CA ARG A 116 -0.30 -12.29 -4.72
C ARG A 116 -0.19 -10.83 -5.17
N TYR A 117 -0.58 -9.92 -4.26
CA TYR A 117 -0.65 -8.49 -4.49
C TYR A 117 0.76 -7.90 -4.54
N GLN A 118 1.16 -7.38 -5.69
CA GLN A 118 2.41 -6.65 -5.87
C GLN A 118 2.16 -5.14 -5.85
N THR A 119 1.19 -4.69 -6.64
CA THR A 119 0.72 -3.30 -6.69
C THR A 119 -0.78 -3.27 -7.03
N SER A 120 -1.40 -2.11 -6.94
CA SER A 120 -2.80 -1.89 -7.38
C SER A 120 -3.04 -2.24 -8.85
N LEU A 121 -1.98 -2.39 -9.64
CA LEU A 121 -2.02 -2.75 -11.05
C LEU A 121 -1.54 -4.18 -11.35
N MET A 122 -1.09 -4.93 -10.35
CA MET A 122 -0.45 -6.24 -10.52
C MET A 122 -0.86 -7.17 -9.36
N HIS A 123 -1.93 -7.93 -9.55
CA HIS A 123 -2.46 -8.83 -8.52
C HIS A 123 -3.48 -9.82 -9.10
N TYR A 124 -3.86 -10.78 -8.30
CA TYR A 124 -5.09 -11.56 -8.48
C TYR A 124 -6.17 -11.08 -7.53
N ALA A 125 -7.43 -11.32 -7.91
CA ALA A 125 -8.58 -11.03 -7.08
C ALA A 125 -9.53 -12.23 -7.02
N PHE A 126 -10.16 -12.41 -5.85
CA PHE A 126 -11.30 -13.29 -5.66
C PHE A 126 -12.46 -12.46 -5.14
N PHE A 127 -13.47 -12.28 -5.97
CA PHE A 127 -14.61 -11.40 -5.71
C PHE A 127 -15.94 -12.15 -5.69
N MET A 128 -16.85 -11.65 -4.86
CA MET A 128 -18.29 -11.85 -4.98
C MET A 128 -18.83 -10.67 -5.80
N ASN A 129 -19.64 -10.97 -6.82
CA ASN A 129 -20.27 -9.96 -7.68
C ASN A 129 -21.48 -10.55 -8.38
N ASP A 130 -22.63 -9.90 -8.33
CA ASP A 130 -23.85 -10.25 -9.10
C ASP A 130 -24.22 -11.74 -9.01
N ASN A 131 -24.35 -12.27 -7.78
CA ASN A 131 -24.63 -13.68 -7.47
C ASN A 131 -23.64 -14.67 -8.13
N LYS A 132 -22.39 -14.29 -8.23
CA LYS A 132 -21.29 -15.11 -8.68
C LYS A 132 -20.06 -14.92 -7.80
N VAL A 133 -19.17 -15.88 -7.89
CA VAL A 133 -17.78 -15.72 -7.44
C VAL A 133 -16.86 -15.76 -8.65
N GLN A 134 -15.83 -14.95 -8.62
CA GLN A 134 -14.97 -14.73 -9.78
C GLN A 134 -13.50 -14.65 -9.38
N PHE A 135 -12.64 -15.34 -10.12
CA PHE A 135 -11.20 -15.10 -10.11
C PHE A 135 -10.77 -14.21 -11.26
N TRP A 136 -10.01 -13.18 -10.93
CA TRP A 136 -9.46 -12.23 -11.88
C TRP A 136 -7.95 -12.14 -11.78
N ARG A 137 -7.28 -11.93 -12.92
CA ARG A 137 -5.92 -11.40 -12.98
C ARG A 137 -5.96 -9.96 -13.45
N ILE A 138 -5.27 -9.09 -12.73
CA ILE A 138 -5.10 -7.68 -13.08
C ILE A 138 -3.64 -7.47 -13.47
N GLU A 139 -3.43 -6.97 -14.69
CA GLU A 139 -2.12 -6.62 -15.20
C GLU A 139 -2.18 -5.24 -15.83
N LYS A 140 -1.57 -4.25 -15.17
CA LYS A 140 -1.63 -2.84 -15.57
C LYS A 140 -3.10 -2.35 -15.61
N LYS A 141 -3.67 -2.15 -16.80
CA LYS A 141 -5.06 -1.74 -17.00
C LYS A 141 -5.95 -2.88 -17.51
N GLU A 142 -5.37 -4.03 -17.76
CA GLU A 142 -6.09 -5.19 -18.29
C GLU A 142 -6.61 -6.06 -17.16
N ARG A 143 -7.83 -6.53 -17.34
CA ARG A 143 -8.49 -7.49 -16.44
C ARG A 143 -8.80 -8.75 -17.22
N THR A 144 -8.26 -9.87 -16.77
CA THR A 144 -8.54 -11.19 -17.35
C THR A 144 -9.35 -12.00 -16.34
N MET A 145 -10.55 -12.40 -16.71
CA MET A 145 -11.32 -13.36 -15.94
C MET A 145 -10.70 -14.75 -16.10
N LEU A 146 -10.31 -15.36 -14.99
CA LEU A 146 -9.72 -16.70 -14.99
C LEU A 146 -10.79 -17.79 -14.82
N ALA A 147 -11.78 -17.54 -13.96
CA ALA A 147 -12.93 -18.41 -13.75
C ALA A 147 -14.07 -17.67 -13.07
N GLU A 148 -15.29 -18.15 -13.26
CA GLU A 148 -16.46 -17.75 -12.50
C GLU A 148 -17.37 -18.97 -12.19
N ALA A 149 -18.16 -18.87 -11.11
CA ALA A 149 -19.20 -19.81 -10.75
C ALA A 149 -20.40 -19.07 -10.12
N PRO A 150 -21.62 -19.60 -10.30
CA PRO A 150 -22.79 -19.08 -9.61
C PRO A 150 -22.62 -19.23 -8.09
N TYR A 151 -23.00 -18.22 -7.34
CA TYR A 151 -23.03 -18.23 -5.89
C TYR A 151 -24.02 -17.17 -5.39
N GLU A 152 -25.20 -17.61 -4.99
CA GLU A 152 -26.20 -16.71 -4.42
C GLU A 152 -25.77 -16.20 -3.05
N TYR A 153 -25.81 -14.91 -2.84
CA TYR A 153 -25.51 -14.31 -1.56
C TYR A 153 -26.46 -13.13 -1.26
N ASN A 154 -26.65 -12.90 0.02
CA ASN A 154 -27.49 -11.80 0.48
C ASN A 154 -26.62 -10.70 1.09
N CYS A 155 -27.02 -9.44 0.87
CA CYS A 155 -26.49 -8.32 1.64
C CYS A 155 -26.81 -8.51 3.12
N ASP A 156 -26.02 -7.87 3.98
CA ASP A 156 -26.16 -7.95 5.44
C ASP A 156 -25.91 -9.32 6.08
N GLN A 157 -25.41 -10.29 5.32
CA GLN A 157 -24.95 -11.55 5.86
C GLN A 157 -23.42 -11.64 5.83
N TYR A 158 -22.85 -12.30 6.84
CA TYR A 158 -21.43 -12.56 6.92
C TYR A 158 -21.06 -13.83 6.17
N TYR A 159 -20.01 -13.74 5.37
CA TYR A 159 -19.44 -14.83 4.61
C TYR A 159 -17.97 -14.99 4.96
N THR A 160 -17.52 -16.21 5.20
CA THR A 160 -16.10 -16.52 5.33
C THR A 160 -15.54 -16.85 3.96
N MET A 161 -14.81 -15.91 3.40
CA MET A 161 -14.12 -16.06 2.12
C MET A 161 -12.71 -16.59 2.37
N ARG A 162 -12.28 -17.57 1.55
CA ARG A 162 -10.96 -18.18 1.65
C ARG A 162 -10.34 -18.35 0.26
N VAL A 163 -9.07 -17.96 0.14
CA VAL A 163 -8.23 -18.25 -1.02
C VAL A 163 -7.04 -19.07 -0.55
N THR A 164 -6.80 -20.21 -1.18
CA THR A 164 -5.60 -21.03 -0.96
C THR A 164 -4.72 -20.94 -2.20
N CYS A 165 -3.49 -20.51 -2.02
CA CYS A 165 -2.44 -20.44 -3.04
C CYS A 165 -1.46 -21.59 -2.81
N LYS A 166 -1.27 -22.45 -3.83
CA LYS A 166 -0.28 -23.53 -3.80
C LYS A 166 0.38 -23.66 -5.19
N GLY A 167 1.65 -23.27 -5.26
CA GLY A 167 2.33 -23.12 -6.54
C GLY A 167 1.57 -22.16 -7.46
N ASN A 168 1.18 -22.59 -8.64
CA ASN A 168 0.38 -21.82 -9.59
C ASN A 168 -1.12 -22.10 -9.51
N THR A 169 -1.57 -22.84 -8.49
CA THR A 169 -2.97 -23.23 -8.32
C THR A 169 -3.62 -22.39 -7.21
N PHE A 170 -4.76 -21.80 -7.54
CA PHE A 170 -5.55 -21.01 -6.60
C PHE A 170 -6.93 -21.64 -6.43
N THR A 171 -7.33 -21.82 -5.18
CA THR A 171 -8.64 -22.36 -4.81
C THR A 171 -9.41 -21.33 -4.02
N GLY A 172 -10.61 -20.99 -4.49
CA GLY A 172 -11.56 -20.09 -3.82
C GLY A 172 -12.69 -20.87 -3.16
N SER A 173 -13.00 -20.52 -1.92
CA SER A 173 -14.12 -21.08 -1.18
C SER A 173 -14.84 -20.01 -0.38
N ILE A 174 -16.15 -20.23 -0.14
CA ILE A 174 -16.98 -19.40 0.75
C ILE A 174 -17.70 -20.33 1.72
N ASN A 175 -17.69 -19.96 3.01
CA ASN A 175 -18.28 -20.73 4.10
C ASN A 175 -17.84 -22.23 4.12
N GLY A 176 -16.59 -22.48 3.69
CA GLY A 176 -16.02 -23.81 3.62
C GLY A 176 -16.34 -24.60 2.33
N GLU A 177 -17.27 -24.14 1.51
CA GLU A 177 -17.58 -24.73 0.21
C GLU A 177 -16.56 -24.28 -0.82
N LYS A 178 -15.89 -25.24 -1.47
CA LYS A 178 -14.96 -25.00 -2.58
C LYS A 178 -15.74 -24.71 -3.86
N LEU A 179 -15.61 -23.50 -4.39
CA LEU A 179 -16.37 -23.03 -5.54
C LEU A 179 -15.56 -22.98 -6.83
N LEU A 180 -14.30 -22.55 -6.76
CA LEU A 180 -13.45 -22.37 -7.93
C LEU A 180 -12.04 -22.93 -7.70
N THR A 181 -11.42 -23.41 -8.77
CA THR A 181 -9.98 -23.71 -8.83
C THR A 181 -9.46 -23.28 -10.19
N VAL A 182 -8.37 -22.51 -10.20
CA VAL A 182 -7.70 -22.01 -11.40
C VAL A 182 -6.20 -22.23 -11.31
N GLN A 183 -5.54 -22.23 -12.47
CA GLN A 183 -4.09 -22.23 -12.58
C GLN A 183 -3.64 -21.01 -13.38
N ASP A 184 -2.70 -20.25 -12.83
CA ASP A 184 -2.05 -19.13 -13.49
C ASP A 184 -0.70 -18.87 -12.82
N ASP A 185 0.33 -18.59 -13.60
CA ASP A 185 1.72 -18.45 -13.14
C ASP A 185 2.27 -17.03 -13.28
N ARG A 186 1.41 -16.07 -13.62
CA ARG A 186 1.83 -14.70 -13.88
C ARG A 186 2.48 -14.01 -12.66
N TYR A 187 1.87 -14.20 -11.48
CA TYR A 187 2.41 -13.70 -10.21
C TYR A 187 2.59 -14.87 -9.26
N THR A 188 3.84 -15.12 -8.90
CA THR A 188 4.20 -16.28 -8.07
C THR A 188 4.30 -15.96 -6.58
N TYR A 189 4.30 -14.68 -6.20
CA TYR A 189 4.41 -14.20 -4.83
C TYR A 189 3.70 -12.84 -4.67
N GLY A 190 3.50 -12.43 -3.45
CA GLY A 190 2.96 -11.10 -3.13
C GLY A 190 2.15 -11.06 -1.84
N LYS A 191 1.82 -9.85 -1.45
CA LYS A 191 0.99 -9.50 -0.29
C LYS A 191 -0.46 -9.95 -0.48
N VAL A 192 -1.28 -9.61 0.50
CA VAL A 192 -2.74 -9.74 0.45
C VAL A 192 -3.40 -8.39 0.64
N ALA A 193 -4.66 -8.27 0.21
CA ALA A 193 -5.42 -7.05 0.45
C ALA A 193 -6.93 -7.32 0.52
N LEU A 194 -7.62 -6.46 1.25
CA LEU A 194 -9.07 -6.30 1.19
C LEU A 194 -9.41 -5.34 0.05
N ALA A 195 -10.47 -5.60 -0.69
CA ALA A 195 -10.86 -4.77 -1.81
C ALA A 195 -12.35 -4.84 -2.10
N ALA A 196 -12.98 -3.67 -2.30
CA ALA A 196 -14.37 -3.61 -2.71
C ALA A 196 -14.67 -2.33 -3.47
N PHE A 197 -15.63 -2.42 -4.40
CA PHE A 197 -16.21 -1.26 -5.10
C PHE A 197 -17.54 -0.81 -4.51
N MET A 198 -17.96 -1.41 -3.43
CA MET A 198 -19.18 -1.09 -2.69
C MET A 198 -18.92 -1.14 -1.19
N PRO A 199 -19.74 -0.50 -0.36
CA PRO A 199 -19.62 -0.57 1.09
C PRO A 199 -19.59 -2.02 1.58
N THR A 200 -18.50 -2.37 2.27
CA THR A 200 -18.22 -3.74 2.70
C THR A 200 -17.47 -3.72 4.02
N GLN A 201 -17.92 -4.50 4.96
CA GLN A 201 -17.26 -4.71 6.25
C GLN A 201 -16.43 -5.98 6.23
N TYR A 202 -15.27 -5.93 6.87
CA TYR A 202 -14.31 -7.03 6.99
C TYR A 202 -13.91 -7.23 8.44
N THR A 203 -13.72 -8.49 8.82
CA THR A 203 -13.19 -8.89 10.14
C THR A 203 -12.52 -10.26 10.04
N ASN A 204 -11.88 -10.71 11.13
CA ASN A 204 -11.26 -12.04 11.26
C ASN A 204 -10.34 -12.39 10.08
N VAL A 205 -9.40 -11.52 9.79
CA VAL A 205 -8.36 -11.77 8.81
C VAL A 205 -7.36 -12.78 9.36
N LEU A 206 -7.10 -13.85 8.61
CA LEU A 206 -6.16 -14.89 8.99
C LEU A 206 -5.39 -15.35 7.76
N ILE A 207 -4.07 -15.24 7.81
CA ILE A 207 -3.16 -15.77 6.79
C ILE A 207 -2.33 -16.87 7.42
N THR A 208 -2.37 -18.05 6.85
CA THR A 208 -1.64 -19.22 7.34
C THR A 208 -0.83 -19.86 6.22
N THR A 209 0.21 -20.58 6.61
CA THR A 209 1.05 -21.33 5.69
C THR A 209 1.53 -22.65 6.31
N THR A 210 2.31 -23.43 5.56
CA THR A 210 2.99 -24.62 6.08
C THR A 210 4.30 -24.27 6.78
N PRO A 211 4.83 -25.11 7.69
CA PRO A 211 6.13 -24.89 8.31
C PRO A 211 7.26 -24.76 7.29
N GLU A 212 7.22 -25.52 6.20
CA GLU A 212 8.24 -25.48 5.16
C GLU A 212 8.25 -24.12 4.43
N GLU A 213 7.07 -23.61 4.10
CA GLU A 213 6.96 -22.29 3.45
C GLU A 213 7.34 -21.16 4.42
N ALA A 214 6.99 -21.27 5.71
CA ALA A 214 7.42 -20.33 6.72
C ALA A 214 8.95 -20.28 6.85
N ALA A 215 9.61 -21.44 6.86
CA ALA A 215 11.07 -21.53 6.87
C ALA A 215 11.69 -20.92 5.59
N ARG A 216 11.12 -21.19 4.42
CA ARG A 216 11.55 -20.58 3.14
C ARG A 216 11.47 -19.05 3.19
N ILE A 217 10.39 -18.49 3.76
CA ILE A 217 10.24 -17.03 3.88
C ILE A 217 11.38 -16.45 4.72
N VAL A 218 11.68 -17.04 5.87
CA VAL A 218 12.79 -16.59 6.75
C VAL A 218 14.13 -16.70 6.03
N GLU A 219 14.40 -17.81 5.35
CA GLU A 219 15.63 -17.99 4.59
C GLU A 219 15.82 -16.93 3.50
N CYS A 220 14.73 -16.61 2.76
CA CYS A 220 14.76 -15.56 1.75
C CYS A 220 15.01 -14.17 2.36
N GLU A 221 14.46 -13.89 3.55
CA GLU A 221 14.70 -12.64 4.26
C GLU A 221 16.16 -12.51 4.70
N ASP A 222 16.70 -13.56 5.31
CA ASP A 222 18.08 -13.60 5.78
C ASP A 222 19.06 -13.45 4.62
N ALA A 223 18.82 -14.13 3.50
CA ALA A 223 19.62 -14.02 2.29
C ALA A 223 19.61 -12.59 1.73
N GLU A 224 18.45 -11.94 1.69
CA GLU A 224 18.34 -10.56 1.22
C GLU A 224 19.02 -9.57 2.17
N GLN A 225 18.88 -9.75 3.48
CA GLN A 225 19.57 -8.93 4.47
C GLN A 225 21.10 -9.07 4.34
N ALA A 226 21.59 -10.29 4.17
CA ALA A 226 23.01 -10.55 3.93
C ALA A 226 23.50 -9.86 2.66
N ARG A 227 22.77 -9.99 1.55
CA ARG A 227 23.07 -9.32 0.27
C ARG A 227 23.09 -7.80 0.41
N LEU A 228 22.13 -7.21 1.15
CA LEU A 228 22.09 -5.78 1.41
C LEU A 228 23.24 -5.32 2.30
N ALA A 229 23.60 -6.10 3.32
CA ALA A 229 24.72 -5.80 4.21
C ALA A 229 26.04 -5.82 3.43
N GLU A 230 26.26 -6.81 2.57
CA GLU A 230 27.41 -6.88 1.69
C GLU A 230 27.47 -5.66 0.76
N LYS A 231 26.39 -5.37 0.07
CA LYS A 231 26.30 -4.20 -0.82
C LYS A 231 26.61 -2.90 -0.08
N ARG A 232 26.05 -2.72 1.11
CA ARG A 232 26.30 -1.53 1.96
C ARG A 232 27.74 -1.42 2.45
N SER A 233 28.43 -2.55 2.62
CA SER A 233 29.83 -2.56 3.05
C SER A 233 30.78 -1.92 2.02
N HIS A 234 30.38 -1.95 0.76
CA HIS A 234 31.14 -1.38 -0.36
C HIS A 234 30.82 0.11 -0.61
N TYR A 235 29.80 0.66 0.00
CA TYR A 235 29.48 2.07 -0.15
C TYR A 235 30.35 2.92 0.78
N PRO A 236 30.83 4.08 0.30
CA PRO A 236 31.49 5.05 1.16
C PRO A 236 30.51 5.47 2.26
N ARG A 237 30.98 5.44 3.50
CA ARG A 237 30.15 5.94 4.62
C ARG A 237 30.09 7.46 4.49
N PRO A 238 28.88 8.04 4.40
CA PRO A 238 28.74 9.48 4.38
C PRO A 238 29.29 10.05 5.68
N LYS A 239 30.09 11.10 5.57
CA LYS A 239 30.56 11.87 6.72
C LYS A 239 29.80 13.19 6.72
N LEU A 240 29.39 13.62 7.92
CA LEU A 240 28.85 14.95 8.07
C LEU A 240 29.94 15.96 7.64
N TYR A 241 29.66 16.66 6.54
CA TYR A 241 30.58 17.68 6.03
C TYR A 241 30.31 19.02 6.71
N LYS A 242 29.06 19.48 6.68
CA LYS A 242 28.66 20.76 7.22
C LYS A 242 27.17 20.79 7.56
N VAL A 243 26.81 21.55 8.58
CA VAL A 243 25.43 21.93 8.89
C VAL A 243 25.27 23.40 8.58
N ILE A 244 24.30 23.76 7.74
CA ILE A 244 23.92 25.12 7.43
C ILE A 244 22.56 25.36 8.09
N ASP A 245 22.50 26.28 9.03
CA ASP A 245 21.26 26.62 9.71
C ASP A 245 20.46 27.61 8.85
N LEU A 246 19.29 27.18 8.42
CA LEU A 246 18.40 27.93 7.55
C LEU A 246 17.22 28.54 8.33
N LYS A 247 17.47 29.06 9.51
CA LYS A 247 16.47 29.53 10.50
C LYS A 247 15.28 30.25 9.89
N ASP A 248 15.56 31.18 8.97
CA ASP A 248 14.56 32.09 8.42
C ASP A 248 13.99 31.68 7.08
N PHE A 249 14.44 30.55 6.55
CA PHE A 249 14.09 30.13 5.18
C PHE A 249 12.99 29.05 5.11
N GLY A 250 12.59 28.45 6.23
CA GLY A 250 11.58 27.40 6.26
C GLY A 250 12.02 26.11 5.53
N ALA A 251 11.08 25.20 5.32
CA ALA A 251 11.33 23.90 4.71
C ALA A 251 11.36 23.98 3.17
N SER A 252 12.27 23.23 2.55
CA SER A 252 12.32 23.05 1.11
C SER A 252 12.18 21.58 0.75
N ARG A 253 11.40 21.28 -0.28
CA ARG A 253 11.29 19.93 -0.86
C ARG A 253 12.29 19.66 -1.97
N GLN A 254 12.83 20.70 -2.56
CA GLN A 254 13.75 20.57 -3.68
C GLN A 254 15.00 21.36 -3.41
N ILE A 255 16.14 20.67 -3.44
CA ILE A 255 17.46 21.25 -3.34
C ILE A 255 18.26 20.80 -4.56
N ARG A 256 18.95 21.74 -5.21
CA ARG A 256 19.88 21.47 -6.30
C ARG A 256 21.22 22.08 -5.98
N PHE A 257 22.28 21.36 -6.28
CA PHE A 257 23.65 21.80 -6.09
C PHE A 257 24.30 22.13 -7.44
N GLY A 258 25.18 23.11 -7.45
CA GLY A 258 25.95 23.49 -8.64
C GLY A 258 26.84 24.69 -8.44
N HIS A 259 27.63 24.98 -9.46
CA HIS A 259 28.50 26.16 -9.55
C HIS A 259 27.74 27.30 -10.25
N LEU A 260 27.14 28.22 -9.48
CA LEU A 260 26.24 29.22 -10.03
C LEU A 260 26.96 30.45 -10.60
N MET A 261 28.19 30.72 -10.15
CA MET A 261 28.93 31.94 -10.48
C MET A 261 30.09 31.69 -11.45
N GLY A 262 30.17 30.52 -12.05
CA GLY A 262 31.24 30.17 -13.03
C GLY A 262 32.61 29.92 -12.40
N GLY A 263 32.70 29.83 -11.07
CA GLY A 263 33.91 29.46 -10.32
C GLY A 263 33.76 28.05 -9.68
N ASP A 264 34.70 27.73 -8.80
CA ASP A 264 34.75 26.42 -8.12
C ASP A 264 33.86 26.35 -6.86
N ASP A 265 33.24 27.43 -6.47
CA ASP A 265 32.36 27.50 -5.30
C ASP A 265 31.07 26.71 -5.54
N TRP A 266 30.71 25.89 -4.55
CA TRP A 266 29.47 25.16 -4.53
C TRP A 266 28.34 25.98 -3.91
N TYR A 267 27.23 25.97 -4.60
CA TYR A 267 25.98 26.56 -4.14
C TYR A 267 24.88 25.50 -4.13
N PHE A 268 23.88 25.69 -3.26
CA PHE A 268 22.62 24.98 -3.38
C PHE A 268 21.47 25.98 -3.56
N VAL A 269 20.52 25.58 -4.39
CA VAL A 269 19.28 26.32 -4.61
C VAL A 269 18.15 25.55 -3.96
N MET A 270 17.45 26.22 -3.08
CA MET A 270 16.24 25.70 -2.45
C MET A 270 15.01 26.25 -3.13
N ALA A 271 14.04 25.38 -3.45
CA ALA A 271 12.70 25.78 -3.87
C ALA A 271 11.71 25.59 -2.72
N GLN A 272 11.15 26.68 -2.23
CA GLN A 272 10.15 26.67 -1.18
C GLN A 272 8.75 26.81 -1.78
N HIS A 273 7.81 26.06 -1.22
CA HIS A 273 6.42 26.03 -1.67
C HIS A 273 5.53 26.72 -0.64
N GLN A 274 4.44 27.27 -1.11
CA GLN A 274 3.40 27.80 -0.23
C GLN A 274 2.78 26.67 0.62
N LYS A 275 2.26 27.05 1.77
CA LYS A 275 1.53 26.14 2.67
C LYS A 275 0.44 25.37 1.92
N ARG A 276 0.34 24.05 2.15
CA ARG A 276 -0.68 23.16 1.60
C ARG A 276 -0.65 22.93 0.09
N VAL A 277 0.52 23.01 -0.53
CA VAL A 277 0.63 22.63 -1.93
C VAL A 277 0.74 21.12 -2.03
N PHE A 278 -0.23 20.51 -2.71
CA PHE A 278 -0.19 19.11 -3.05
C PHE A 278 0.94 18.86 -4.06
N LYS A 279 1.55 17.68 -3.94
CA LYS A 279 2.73 17.21 -4.65
C LYS A 279 2.76 17.48 -6.18
N GLU A 280 1.60 17.55 -6.81
CA GLU A 280 1.46 17.65 -8.25
C GLU A 280 1.45 19.10 -8.78
N ARG A 281 1.47 20.11 -7.91
CA ARG A 281 1.42 21.51 -8.32
C ARG A 281 2.77 22.20 -8.09
N TYR A 282 3.76 21.86 -8.88
CA TYR A 282 5.07 22.53 -8.88
C TYR A 282 5.02 24.02 -9.28
N CYS A 283 3.90 24.49 -9.79
CA CYS A 283 3.72 25.87 -10.18
C CYS A 283 3.58 26.86 -9.02
N ASN A 284 3.52 26.40 -7.77
CA ASN A 284 3.32 27.24 -6.60
C ASN A 284 4.60 27.38 -5.76
N ILE A 285 5.74 27.56 -6.38
CA ILE A 285 6.97 27.92 -5.70
C ILE A 285 6.80 29.35 -5.20
N SER A 286 6.93 29.54 -3.88
CA SER A 286 6.84 30.87 -3.27
C SER A 286 8.18 31.61 -3.25
N CYS A 287 9.27 30.85 -3.17
CA CYS A 287 10.60 31.41 -3.05
C CYS A 287 11.67 30.48 -3.61
N LEU A 288 12.67 31.04 -4.25
CA LEU A 288 13.93 30.39 -4.60
C LEU A 288 15.06 31.10 -3.84
N THR A 289 15.89 30.33 -3.15
CA THR A 289 17.04 30.85 -2.41
C THR A 289 18.29 30.10 -2.82
N ALA A 290 19.34 30.80 -3.21
CA ALA A 290 20.66 30.26 -3.46
C ALA A 290 21.59 30.56 -2.30
N VAL A 291 22.28 29.56 -1.79
CA VAL A 291 23.16 29.65 -0.63
C VAL A 291 24.53 29.06 -0.97
N ASN A 292 25.58 29.75 -0.59
CA ASN A 292 26.94 29.24 -0.68
C ASN A 292 27.15 28.10 0.33
N VAL A 293 27.64 26.96 -0.13
CA VAL A 293 27.83 25.78 0.71
C VAL A 293 28.90 25.99 1.78
N GLU A 294 29.96 26.73 1.45
CA GLU A 294 31.08 26.93 2.37
C GLU A 294 30.79 28.00 3.43
N THR A 295 30.26 29.14 3.01
CA THR A 295 30.03 30.29 3.93
C THR A 295 28.66 30.21 4.59
N GLY A 296 27.65 29.57 3.96
CA GLY A 296 26.26 29.63 4.39
C GLY A 296 25.55 30.95 4.04
N GLU A 297 26.22 31.83 3.29
CA GLU A 297 25.66 33.11 2.91
C GLU A 297 24.69 32.95 1.74
N VAL A 298 23.61 33.74 1.78
CA VAL A 298 22.63 33.81 0.70
C VAL A 298 23.23 34.61 -0.45
N LEU A 299 23.35 33.96 -1.61
CA LEU A 299 23.80 34.63 -2.84
C LEU A 299 22.68 35.50 -3.42
N TRP A 300 21.49 34.96 -3.50
CA TRP A 300 20.27 35.66 -3.93
C TRP A 300 19.03 34.92 -3.44
N GLN A 301 17.92 35.68 -3.36
CA GLN A 301 16.60 35.17 -3.03
C GLN A 301 15.58 35.82 -3.94
N VAL A 302 14.64 35.04 -4.47
CA VAL A 302 13.53 35.50 -5.31
C VAL A 302 12.23 34.97 -4.73
N GLY A 303 11.32 35.89 -4.42
CA GLY A 303 10.04 35.58 -3.79
C GLY A 303 10.11 35.65 -2.26
N GLU A 304 8.99 35.25 -1.62
CA GLU A 304 8.81 35.30 -0.16
C GLU A 304 9.07 33.91 0.44
N PRO A 305 10.01 33.79 1.41
CA PRO A 305 10.26 32.51 2.07
C PRO A 305 9.05 32.11 2.93
N SER A 306 8.71 30.82 2.91
CA SER A 306 7.67 30.28 3.79
C SER A 306 8.28 29.81 5.10
N THR A 307 7.84 30.39 6.21
CA THR A 307 8.26 29.99 7.57
C THR A 307 7.51 28.76 8.10
N LEU A 308 6.58 28.21 7.32
CA LEU A 308 5.75 27.09 7.74
C LEU A 308 6.35 25.77 7.22
N ALA A 309 6.80 24.94 8.14
CA ALA A 309 7.10 23.54 7.86
C ALA A 309 5.85 22.84 7.32
N VAL A 310 6.02 22.07 6.26
CA VAL A 310 4.96 21.25 5.64
C VAL A 310 4.98 19.87 6.28
#